data_d24ecc903543a7580e8866441ae2045e
#
_entry.id   d24ecc903543a7580e8866441ae2045e
#
_cell.length_a   1.000
_cell.length_b   1.000
_cell.length_c   1.000
_cell.angle_alpha   90.00
_cell.angle_beta   90.00
_cell.angle_gamma   90.00
#
_symmetry.space_group_name_H-M   'P 1'
#
loop_
_entity.id
_entity.type
_entity.pdbx_description
1 polymer ?
#
loop_
_entity_poly.entity_id
_entity_poly.type
_entity_poly.pdbx_seq_one_letter_code
_entity_poly.pdbx_strand_id
1 'polypeptide(L)'
;MRAGTVKQCLFGSALVNIRESLQISQYQLAKRTGIAEEYLNKLENSKQEPKARMIIRLGRGLGVSPGDLLNEMDRLMRLEEDE
;
A
#
# COMPACT_ATOMS: atom_id res chain seq x y z
N MET A 1 -17.59 19.00 7.05
CA MET A 1 -17.28 17.65 6.65
C MET A 1 -17.55 17.45 5.17
N ARG A 2 -16.79 16.61 4.59
CA ARG A 2 -16.97 16.37 3.17
C ARG A 2 -17.94 15.24 2.93
N ALA A 3 -19.14 15.49 3.29
CA ALA A 3 -20.17 14.51 3.14
C ALA A 3 -20.18 13.97 1.73
N GLY A 4 -20.27 12.69 1.61
CA GLY A 4 -20.36 12.07 0.33
C GLY A 4 -19.09 12.02 -0.46
N THR A 5 -18.01 12.57 0.07
CA THR A 5 -16.74 12.49 -0.64
C THR A 5 -16.29 11.05 -0.72
N VAL A 6 -16.01 10.60 -1.93
CA VAL A 6 -15.50 9.26 -2.12
C VAL A 6 -14.07 9.23 -1.60
N LYS A 7 -13.84 8.39 -0.62
CA LYS A 7 -12.49 8.26 -0.08
C LYS A 7 -11.65 7.43 -0.99
N GLN A 8 -10.46 7.90 -1.22
CA GLN A 8 -9.51 7.10 -1.94
C GLN A 8 -9.00 6.01 -1.05
N CYS A 9 -8.71 4.88 -1.64
CA CYS A 9 -8.02 3.85 -0.91
C CYS A 9 -6.59 4.31 -0.71
N LEU A 10 -6.16 4.36 0.52
CA LEU A 10 -4.83 4.84 0.84
C LEU A 10 -3.81 3.73 0.96
N PHE A 11 -4.21 2.50 0.63
CA PHE A 11 -3.26 1.39 0.70
C PHE A 11 -2.12 1.58 -0.29
N GLY A 12 -2.43 2.03 -1.51
CA GLY A 12 -1.39 2.26 -2.50
C GLY A 12 -0.36 3.25 -2.01
N SER A 13 -0.82 4.34 -1.41
CA SER A 13 0.09 5.33 -0.85
C SER A 13 0.92 4.76 0.29
N ALA A 14 0.29 3.95 1.14
CA ALA A 14 1.00 3.31 2.24
C ALA A 14 2.09 2.38 1.69
N LEU A 15 1.76 1.62 0.66
CA LEU A 15 2.71 0.71 0.04
C LEU A 15 3.90 1.48 -0.53
N VAL A 16 3.63 2.56 -1.24
CA VAL A 16 4.71 3.40 -1.80
C VAL A 16 5.59 3.94 -0.69
N ASN A 17 4.97 4.48 0.36
CA ASN A 17 5.73 5.07 1.46
C ASN A 17 6.68 4.07 2.10
N ILE A 18 6.19 2.88 2.38
CA ILE A 18 7.03 1.87 3.02
C ILE A 18 8.08 1.37 2.06
N ARG A 19 7.69 1.09 0.81
CA ARG A 19 8.63 0.62 -0.19
C ARG A 19 9.77 1.60 -0.37
N GLU A 20 9.45 2.88 -0.52
CA GLU A 20 10.47 3.89 -0.75
C GLU A 20 11.32 4.12 0.48
N SER A 21 10.74 4.03 1.67
CA SER A 21 11.53 4.20 2.89
C SER A 21 12.56 3.08 3.03
N LEU A 22 12.29 1.93 2.44
CA LEU A 22 13.21 0.80 2.45
C LEU A 22 14.11 0.77 1.23
N GLN A 23 13.94 1.75 0.34
CA GLN A 23 14.73 1.87 -0.89
C GLN A 23 14.57 0.64 -1.79
N ILE A 24 13.35 0.13 -1.86
CA ILE A 24 13.02 -1.02 -2.69
C ILE A 24 12.21 -0.51 -3.87
N SER A 25 12.67 -0.82 -5.09
CA SER A 25 11.93 -0.42 -6.28
C SER A 25 10.74 -1.34 -6.51
N GLN A 26 9.80 -0.89 -7.35
CA GLN A 26 8.70 -1.75 -7.76
C GLN A 26 9.22 -3.04 -8.39
N TYR A 27 10.25 -2.91 -9.21
CA TYR A 27 10.82 -4.07 -9.88
C TYR A 27 11.35 -5.07 -8.86
N GLN A 28 12.07 -4.57 -7.86
CA GLN A 28 12.61 -5.44 -6.82
C GLN A 28 11.50 -6.12 -6.04
N LEU A 29 10.46 -5.37 -5.71
CA LEU A 29 9.34 -5.95 -4.98
C LEU A 29 8.64 -7.01 -5.83
N ALA A 30 8.47 -6.73 -7.12
CA ALA A 30 7.88 -7.71 -8.03
C ALA A 30 8.68 -8.99 -8.04
N LYS A 31 10.00 -8.87 -8.11
CA LYS A 31 10.87 -10.04 -8.12
C LYS A 31 10.75 -10.84 -6.82
N ARG A 32 10.70 -10.13 -5.70
CA ARG A 32 10.65 -10.80 -4.39
C ARG A 32 9.33 -11.51 -4.15
N THR A 33 8.25 -10.97 -4.69
CA THR A 33 6.92 -11.48 -4.39
C THR A 33 6.37 -12.39 -5.47
N GLY A 34 6.95 -12.34 -6.68
CA GLY A 34 6.36 -13.03 -7.81
C GLY A 34 5.13 -12.34 -8.36
N ILE A 35 4.84 -11.13 -7.87
CA ILE A 35 3.71 -10.36 -8.36
C ILE A 35 4.17 -9.57 -9.58
N ALA A 36 3.32 -9.50 -10.61
CA ALA A 36 3.67 -8.76 -11.81
C ALA A 36 3.88 -7.29 -11.48
N GLU A 37 4.90 -6.69 -12.06
CA GLU A 37 5.21 -5.29 -11.81
C GLU A 37 4.05 -4.41 -12.24
N GLU A 38 3.38 -4.75 -13.33
CA GLU A 38 2.21 -4.01 -13.78
C GLU A 38 1.12 -3.96 -12.72
N TYR A 39 0.92 -5.09 -12.04
CA TYR A 39 -0.08 -5.14 -11.00
C TYR A 39 0.32 -4.28 -9.82
N LEU A 40 1.60 -4.32 -9.45
CA LEU A 40 2.09 -3.47 -8.37
C LEU A 40 1.90 -2.01 -8.70
N ASN A 41 2.21 -1.62 -9.94
CA ASN A 41 2.03 -0.24 -10.35
C ASN A 41 0.57 0.16 -10.26
N LYS A 42 -0.32 -0.72 -10.71
CA LYS A 42 -1.75 -0.45 -10.65
C LYS A 42 -2.21 -0.33 -9.20
N LEU A 43 -1.71 -1.21 -8.34
CA LEU A 43 -2.08 -1.21 -6.94
C LEU A 43 -1.65 0.08 -6.26
N GLU A 44 -0.45 0.56 -6.58
CA GLU A 44 0.06 1.79 -5.98
C GLU A 44 -0.69 3.03 -6.44
N ASN A 45 -1.27 2.96 -7.64
CA ASN A 45 -1.94 4.11 -8.22
C ASN A 45 -3.45 3.99 -8.23
N SER A 46 -3.98 2.82 -7.90
CA SER A 46 -5.42 2.61 -7.98
C SER A 46 -6.05 2.91 -6.64
N LYS A 47 -7.36 2.97 -6.67
CA LYS A 47 -8.14 3.18 -5.46
C LYS A 47 -8.74 1.90 -4.94
N GLN A 48 -8.28 0.77 -5.47
CA GLN A 48 -8.76 -0.52 -5.04
C GLN A 48 -7.97 -1.00 -3.83
N GLU A 49 -8.67 -1.70 -2.96
CA GLU A 49 -8.01 -2.31 -1.82
C GLU A 49 -7.62 -3.73 -2.18
N PRO A 50 -6.42 -4.15 -1.80
CA PRO A 50 -6.02 -5.53 -2.00
C PRO A 50 -6.69 -6.42 -0.97
N LYS A 51 -6.79 -7.69 -1.31
CA LYS A 51 -7.28 -8.65 -0.34
C LYS A 51 -6.19 -8.97 0.67
N ALA A 52 -6.61 -9.54 1.79
CA ALA A 52 -5.70 -9.78 2.89
C ALA A 52 -4.47 -10.60 2.50
N ARG A 53 -4.65 -11.61 1.65
CA ARG A 53 -3.51 -12.42 1.22
C ARG A 53 -2.46 -11.59 0.50
N MET A 54 -2.91 -10.65 -0.31
CA MET A 54 -1.99 -9.79 -1.05
C MET A 54 -1.22 -8.92 -0.07
N ILE A 55 -1.88 -8.41 0.95
CA ILE A 55 -1.21 -7.59 1.96
C ILE A 55 -0.11 -8.40 2.65
N ILE A 56 -0.41 -9.65 2.96
CA ILE A 56 0.57 -10.53 3.59
C ILE A 56 1.77 -10.76 2.67
N ARG A 57 1.49 -11.02 1.39
CA ARG A 57 2.58 -11.23 0.42
C ARG A 57 3.46 -10.00 0.29
N LEU A 58 2.83 -8.84 0.24
CA LEU A 58 3.58 -7.59 0.10
C LEU A 58 4.44 -7.33 1.33
N GLY A 59 3.88 -7.56 2.51
CA GLY A 59 4.67 -7.39 3.73
C GLY A 59 5.88 -8.30 3.74
N ARG A 60 5.68 -9.55 3.36
CA ARG A 60 6.79 -10.51 3.32
C ARG A 60 7.84 -10.08 2.31
N GLY A 61 7.42 -9.61 1.14
CA GLY A 61 8.36 -9.17 0.11
C GLY A 61 9.14 -7.95 0.54
N LEU A 62 8.53 -7.09 1.34
CA LEU A 62 9.20 -5.90 1.85
C LEU A 62 10.03 -6.19 3.09
N GLY A 63 9.83 -7.34 3.72
CA GLY A 63 10.52 -7.65 4.95
C GLY A 63 9.92 -6.96 6.17
N VAL A 64 8.64 -6.59 6.09
CA VAL A 64 7.94 -5.97 7.20
C VAL A 64 6.72 -6.81 7.52
N SER A 65 6.10 -6.55 8.67
CA SER A 65 4.87 -7.26 8.98
C SER A 65 3.73 -6.69 8.14
N PRO A 66 2.72 -7.49 7.84
CA PRO A 66 1.54 -6.94 7.17
C PRO A 66 0.89 -5.82 7.97
N GLY A 67 1.02 -5.89 9.30
CA GLY A 67 0.51 -4.83 10.17
C GLY A 67 1.19 -3.50 9.92
N ASP A 68 2.46 -3.52 9.53
CA ASP A 68 3.16 -2.27 9.24
C ASP A 68 2.51 -1.54 8.07
N LEU A 69 2.10 -2.30 7.05
CA LEU A 69 1.41 -1.69 5.91
C LEU A 69 0.06 -1.13 6.33
N LEU A 70 -0.66 -1.88 7.14
CA LEU A 70 -1.97 -1.43 7.60
C LEU A 70 -1.86 -0.26 8.55
N ASN A 71 -0.83 -0.24 9.37
CA ASN A 71 -0.61 0.89 10.27
C ASN A 71 -0.29 2.16 9.50
N GLU A 72 0.49 2.04 8.43
CA GLU A 72 0.78 3.21 7.62
C GLU A 72 -0.49 3.70 6.91
N MET A 73 -1.29 2.77 6.41
CA MET A 73 -2.56 3.14 5.80
C MET A 73 -3.46 3.84 6.82
N ASP A 74 -3.51 3.30 8.04
CA ASP A 74 -4.32 3.89 9.10
C ASP A 74 -3.83 5.30 9.43
N ARG A 75 -2.52 5.49 9.48
CA ARG A 75 -1.96 6.81 9.74
C ARG A 75 -2.39 7.81 8.67
N LEU A 76 -2.34 7.40 7.41
CA LEU A 76 -2.75 8.27 6.32
C LEU A 76 -4.24 8.58 6.37
N MET A 77 -5.05 7.59 6.75
CA MET A 77 -6.48 7.81 6.88
C MET A 77 -6.79 8.80 7.99
N ARG A 78 -6.06 8.73 9.08
CA ARG A 78 -6.26 9.68 10.17
C ARG A 78 -5.90 11.08 9.75
N LEU A 79 -4.84 11.24 8.98
CA LEU A 79 -4.47 12.56 8.48
C LEU A 79 -5.57 13.14 7.61
N GLU A 80 -6.20 12.30 6.80
CA GLU A 80 -7.31 12.73 5.97
C GLU A 80 -8.52 13.15 6.81
N GLU A 81 -8.79 12.36 7.84
CA GLU A 81 -9.95 12.60 8.69
C GLU A 81 -9.81 13.86 9.52
N ASP A 82 -8.59 14.25 9.82
CA ASP A 82 -8.33 15.41 10.63
C ASP A 82 -8.50 16.72 9.87
N GLU A 83 -8.68 16.64 8.57
CA GLU A 83 -8.96 17.82 7.78
C GLU A 83 -10.44 18.11 7.82
#